data_073baf7c986c72425ea5ccf98649e5d0
#
_entry.id   073baf7c986c72425ea5ccf98649e5d0
#
_cell.length_a   1.000
_cell.length_b   1.000
_cell.length_c   1.000
_cell.angle_alpha   90.00
_cell.angle_beta   90.00
_cell.angle_gamma   90.00
#
_symmetry.space_group_name_H-M   'P 1'
#
loop_
_entity.id
_entity.type
_entity.pdbx_description
1 polymer ?
#
loop_
_entity_poly.entity_id
_entity_poly.type
_entity_poly.pdbx_seq_one_letter_code
_entity_poly.pdbx_strand_id
1 'polypeptide(L)'
;MRKSTIVFAAVLALQAQAHPSRPPRPGVSTPGVRIPMKKLTPDAVYTIGGAPDWMAIDDETWVSNGPKNMVARMDPKSTTFVTVPVGKEPCSGLAAGFGSLWVPNCGDSTITRVGLKDGKVQATFPLTIADSEGGVAVGAGSFWILTDTHGTLARVDPDTNKVVAEIYVPPGSFAVAFGEGAIWVTSTERSVVTRVNQYTNLVEASIPVGPKPRFITVGEGGVWTLNQGDGSVSRIDPKTNKVSATIDVGVPGGGGEISAGEGSVWVTAMEYPLTRIDPSTNRVVQQFAGDGGDSVRAGHGWVWLTHLRTGLVWRLDPRRIEATR
;
A
#
# COMPACT_ATOMS: atom_id res chain seq x y z
N MET A 1 -21.03 15.21 72.15
CA MET A 1 -19.71 15.37 71.46
C MET A 1 -19.81 14.73 70.09
N ARG A 2 -20.03 15.55 69.05
CA ARG A 2 -20.10 15.10 67.65
C ARG A 2 -18.70 15.29 67.04
N LYS A 3 -18.06 14.22 66.56
CA LYS A 3 -16.80 14.28 65.83
C LYS A 3 -17.09 14.49 64.35
N SER A 4 -16.70 15.63 63.82
CA SER A 4 -16.74 15.93 62.40
C SER A 4 -15.50 15.35 61.72
N THR A 5 -15.72 14.46 60.78
CA THR A 5 -14.67 13.89 59.94
C THR A 5 -14.57 14.74 58.68
N ILE A 6 -13.45 15.42 58.49
CA ILE A 6 -13.14 16.17 57.27
C ILE A 6 -12.52 15.18 56.26
N VAL A 7 -13.20 14.98 55.13
CA VAL A 7 -12.69 14.21 54.00
C VAL A 7 -11.96 15.18 53.07
N PHE A 8 -10.64 15.01 52.94
CA PHE A 8 -9.85 15.72 51.91
C PHE A 8 -10.01 14.96 50.60
N ALA A 9 -10.66 15.58 49.63
CA ALA A 9 -10.65 15.10 48.24
C ALA A 9 -9.37 15.60 47.55
N ALA A 10 -8.44 14.67 47.28
CA ALA A 10 -7.29 14.96 46.47
C ALA A 10 -7.70 14.99 45.00
N VAL A 11 -7.65 16.15 44.38
CA VAL A 11 -7.81 16.32 42.92
C VAL A 11 -6.47 15.95 42.27
N LEU A 12 -6.40 14.75 41.65
CA LEU A 12 -5.29 14.40 40.76
C LEU A 12 -5.48 15.17 39.44
N ALA A 13 -4.65 16.20 39.25
CA ALA A 13 -4.49 16.82 37.94
C ALA A 13 -3.72 15.85 37.03
N LEU A 14 -4.40 15.22 36.05
CA LEU A 14 -3.74 14.53 34.94
C LEU A 14 -3.01 15.60 34.10
N GLN A 15 -1.71 15.70 34.29
CA GLN A 15 -0.85 16.39 33.33
C GLN A 15 -0.80 15.56 32.06
N ALA A 16 -1.44 16.03 31.00
CA ALA A 16 -1.23 15.50 29.65
C ALA A 16 0.24 15.68 29.29
N GLN A 17 1.01 14.59 29.31
CA GLN A 17 2.37 14.60 28.81
C GLN A 17 2.29 14.86 27.30
N ALA A 18 2.74 16.04 26.88
CA ALA A 18 2.95 16.35 25.49
C ALA A 18 3.99 15.35 24.96
N HIS A 19 3.57 14.47 24.06
CA HIS A 19 4.51 13.61 23.36
C HIS A 19 5.53 14.50 22.65
N PRO A 20 6.84 14.24 22.78
CA PRO A 20 7.85 15.03 22.08
C PRO A 20 7.55 14.97 20.58
N SER A 21 7.42 16.15 19.97
CA SER A 21 7.22 16.26 18.54
C SER A 21 8.35 15.52 17.81
N ARG A 22 8.00 14.57 16.96
CA ARG A 22 8.96 13.82 16.15
C ARG A 22 9.74 14.84 15.30
N PRO A 23 11.09 14.75 15.21
CA PRO A 23 11.82 15.66 14.35
C PRO A 23 11.30 15.57 12.91
N PRO A 24 11.22 16.71 12.18
CA PRO A 24 10.75 16.71 10.81
C PRO A 24 11.61 15.78 9.95
N ARG A 25 10.97 15.02 9.06
CA ARG A 25 11.70 14.20 8.10
C ARG A 25 12.34 15.08 7.04
N PRO A 26 13.55 14.74 6.55
CA PRO A 26 14.32 15.67 5.71
C PRO A 26 13.70 15.92 4.33
N GLY A 27 13.03 14.91 3.72
CA GLY A 27 12.65 14.98 2.31
C GLY A 27 13.87 15.01 1.37
N VAL A 28 13.64 15.14 0.07
CA VAL A 28 14.74 15.25 -0.90
C VAL A 28 15.47 16.57 -0.75
N SER A 29 16.78 16.55 -0.96
CA SER A 29 17.64 17.75 -0.93
C SER A 29 17.75 18.48 -2.28
N THR A 30 17.28 17.86 -3.37
CA THR A 30 17.36 18.44 -4.72
C THR A 30 16.56 19.75 -4.81
N PRO A 31 17.17 20.88 -5.17
CA PRO A 31 16.48 22.16 -5.28
C PRO A 31 15.33 22.12 -6.30
N GLY A 32 14.21 22.78 -5.97
CA GLY A 32 13.08 22.99 -6.86
C GLY A 32 12.10 21.82 -6.98
N VAL A 33 12.36 20.66 -6.37
CA VAL A 33 11.44 19.50 -6.44
C VAL A 33 10.41 19.47 -5.31
N ARG A 34 10.65 20.16 -4.19
CA ARG A 34 9.70 20.24 -3.06
C ARG A 34 8.62 21.27 -3.33
N ILE A 35 7.37 20.83 -3.25
CA ILE A 35 6.18 21.62 -3.54
C ILE A 35 5.23 21.52 -2.34
N PRO A 36 4.65 22.61 -1.83
CA PRO A 36 3.62 22.53 -0.79
C PRO A 36 2.42 21.71 -1.27
N MET A 37 1.95 20.72 -0.47
CA MET A 37 0.81 19.86 -0.80
C MET A 37 -0.45 20.67 -1.15
N LYS A 38 -0.67 21.81 -0.51
CA LYS A 38 -1.80 22.72 -0.81
C LYS A 38 -1.84 23.28 -2.24
N LYS A 39 -0.78 23.15 -3.01
CA LYS A 39 -0.78 23.52 -4.44
C LYS A 39 -1.38 22.43 -5.33
N LEU A 40 -1.48 21.20 -4.82
CA LEU A 40 -2.08 20.10 -5.54
C LEU A 40 -3.60 20.14 -5.34
N THR A 41 -4.32 20.26 -6.45
CA THR A 41 -5.79 20.28 -6.44
C THR A 41 -6.31 18.98 -7.04
N PRO A 42 -7.12 18.19 -6.31
CA PRO A 42 -7.70 16.97 -6.85
C PRO A 42 -8.76 17.27 -7.91
N ASP A 43 -8.88 16.36 -8.88
CA ASP A 43 -9.95 16.38 -9.90
C ASP A 43 -11.27 15.87 -9.34
N ALA A 44 -11.20 15.00 -8.33
CA ALA A 44 -12.35 14.56 -7.55
C ALA A 44 -11.94 14.23 -6.13
N VAL A 45 -12.89 14.41 -5.20
CA VAL A 45 -12.75 14.04 -3.78
C VAL A 45 -13.92 13.13 -3.41
N TYR A 46 -13.61 11.95 -2.91
CA TYR A 46 -14.59 10.99 -2.41
C TYR A 46 -14.53 10.99 -0.88
N THR A 47 -15.66 11.29 -0.25
CA THR A 47 -15.78 11.32 1.22
C THR A 47 -16.26 9.96 1.71
N ILE A 48 -15.34 9.00 1.80
CA ILE A 48 -15.62 7.63 2.22
C ILE A 48 -15.90 7.57 3.73
N GLY A 49 -15.22 8.42 4.49
CA GLY A 49 -15.20 8.40 5.95
C GLY A 49 -14.43 7.18 6.50
N GLY A 50 -14.33 7.06 7.82
CA GLY A 50 -13.51 6.02 8.46
C GLY A 50 -12.04 6.18 8.12
N ALA A 51 -11.37 5.08 7.78
CA ALA A 51 -9.96 5.03 7.42
C ALA A 51 -9.82 4.30 6.06
N PRO A 52 -10.03 4.98 4.91
CA PRO A 52 -9.77 4.41 3.59
C PRO A 52 -8.26 4.20 3.43
N ASP A 53 -7.87 2.98 3.05
CA ASP A 53 -6.48 2.58 3.05
C ASP A 53 -6.08 1.95 1.71
N TRP A 54 -6.01 0.63 1.62
CA TRP A 54 -5.55 -0.11 0.45
C TRP A 54 -6.47 0.06 -0.75
N MET A 55 -5.86 0.24 -1.93
CA MET A 55 -6.60 0.38 -3.17
C MET A 55 -6.22 -0.70 -4.19
N ALA A 56 -7.20 -1.08 -5.01
CA ALA A 56 -7.00 -1.83 -6.25
C ALA A 56 -7.72 -1.14 -7.39
N ILE A 57 -7.14 -1.22 -8.59
CA ILE A 57 -7.71 -0.63 -9.82
C ILE A 57 -8.05 -1.77 -10.78
N ASP A 58 -9.26 -1.71 -11.31
CA ASP A 58 -9.77 -2.43 -12.46
C ASP A 58 -10.44 -1.37 -13.35
N ASP A 59 -11.56 -1.64 -14.01
CA ASP A 59 -12.34 -0.59 -14.70
C ASP A 59 -12.78 0.54 -13.75
N GLU A 60 -12.89 0.23 -12.46
CA GLU A 60 -13.18 1.16 -11.37
C GLU A 60 -12.08 1.06 -10.30
N THR A 61 -12.12 1.96 -9.33
CA THR A 61 -11.15 1.93 -8.23
C THR A 61 -11.84 1.51 -6.93
N TRP A 62 -11.21 0.57 -6.25
CA TRP A 62 -11.67 0.01 -4.98
C TRP A 62 -10.77 0.47 -3.86
N VAL A 63 -11.36 0.76 -2.70
CA VAL A 63 -10.61 1.11 -1.49
C VAL A 63 -11.14 0.34 -0.28
N SER A 64 -10.26 -0.20 0.54
CA SER A 64 -10.60 -0.85 1.81
C SER A 64 -10.89 0.18 2.91
N ASN A 65 -11.71 -0.23 3.88
CA ASN A 65 -11.98 0.56 5.08
C ASN A 65 -12.09 -0.39 6.28
N GLY A 66 -10.97 -0.61 6.95
CA GLY A 66 -10.87 -1.53 8.08
C GLY A 66 -11.90 -1.27 9.17
N PRO A 67 -11.98 -0.06 9.75
CA PRO A 67 -12.93 0.25 10.82
C PRO A 67 -14.41 0.09 10.45
N LYS A 68 -14.74 0.11 9.15
CA LYS A 68 -16.12 -0.05 8.67
C LYS A 68 -16.44 -1.44 8.14
N ASN A 69 -15.46 -2.35 8.11
CA ASN A 69 -15.61 -3.72 7.57
C ASN A 69 -16.19 -3.71 6.15
N MET A 70 -15.65 -2.86 5.29
CA MET A 70 -16.17 -2.70 3.94
C MET A 70 -15.06 -2.38 2.94
N VAL A 71 -15.39 -2.54 1.67
CA VAL A 71 -14.70 -1.88 0.56
C VAL A 71 -15.65 -0.89 -0.10
N ALA A 72 -15.10 0.18 -0.68
CA ALA A 72 -15.85 1.12 -1.49
C ALA A 72 -15.38 1.03 -2.94
N ARG A 73 -16.35 0.96 -3.86
CA ARG A 73 -16.15 1.01 -5.31
C ARG A 73 -16.43 2.42 -5.80
N MET A 74 -15.42 3.08 -6.31
CA MET A 74 -15.48 4.48 -6.73
C MET A 74 -15.58 4.57 -8.25
N ASP A 75 -16.59 5.29 -8.74
CA ASP A 75 -16.74 5.57 -10.17
C ASP A 75 -15.73 6.64 -10.61
N PRO A 76 -14.80 6.33 -11.55
CA PRO A 76 -13.80 7.30 -11.98
C PRO A 76 -14.38 8.46 -12.82
N LYS A 77 -15.62 8.39 -13.24
CA LYS A 77 -16.29 9.42 -14.04
C LYS A 77 -17.11 10.43 -13.22
N SER A 78 -17.33 10.13 -11.94
CA SER A 78 -18.12 10.95 -11.03
C SER A 78 -17.41 11.09 -9.67
N THR A 79 -18.13 11.55 -8.66
CA THR A 79 -17.69 11.53 -7.26
C THR A 79 -18.50 10.55 -6.41
N THR A 80 -19.26 9.67 -7.07
CA THR A 80 -20.08 8.68 -6.39
C THR A 80 -19.29 7.40 -6.10
N PHE A 81 -19.72 6.69 -5.09
CA PHE A 81 -19.19 5.38 -4.74
C PHE A 81 -20.29 4.50 -4.14
N VAL A 82 -20.06 3.19 -4.21
CA VAL A 82 -20.92 2.18 -3.60
C VAL A 82 -20.10 1.41 -2.56
N THR A 83 -20.68 1.15 -1.40
CA THR A 83 -20.03 0.37 -0.35
C THR A 83 -20.48 -1.09 -0.38
N VAL A 84 -19.55 -2.00 -0.16
CA VAL A 84 -19.80 -3.45 -0.09
C VAL A 84 -19.27 -3.94 1.25
N PRO A 85 -20.14 -4.47 2.14
CA PRO A 85 -19.69 -5.12 3.37
C PRO A 85 -18.83 -6.36 3.06
N VAL A 86 -17.76 -6.54 3.82
CA VAL A 86 -16.84 -7.68 3.72
C VAL A 86 -16.61 -8.28 5.11
N GLY A 87 -15.60 -9.12 5.29
CA GLY A 87 -15.22 -9.63 6.61
C GLY A 87 -14.65 -8.55 7.52
N LYS A 88 -14.23 -8.93 8.71
CA LYS A 88 -13.76 -7.99 9.74
C LYS A 88 -12.37 -7.45 9.41
N GLU A 89 -12.22 -6.14 9.53
CA GLU A 89 -10.94 -5.44 9.38
C GLU A 89 -10.22 -5.80 8.07
N PRO A 90 -10.78 -5.42 6.89
CA PRO A 90 -10.05 -5.59 5.64
C PRO A 90 -8.67 -4.91 5.72
N CYS A 91 -7.63 -5.64 5.33
CA CYS A 91 -6.24 -5.35 5.62
C CYS A 91 -5.29 -5.90 4.55
N SER A 92 -3.99 -5.76 4.75
CA SER A 92 -2.91 -6.41 3.97
C SER A 92 -2.95 -6.18 2.46
N GLY A 93 -3.73 -5.25 1.97
CA GLY A 93 -3.83 -4.94 0.55
C GLY A 93 -5.13 -5.42 -0.10
N LEU A 94 -5.34 -4.97 -1.32
CA LEU A 94 -6.41 -5.41 -2.22
C LEU A 94 -5.80 -5.85 -3.53
N ALA A 95 -6.42 -6.85 -4.17
CA ALA A 95 -6.02 -7.27 -5.51
C ALA A 95 -7.26 -7.49 -6.40
N ALA A 96 -7.24 -6.94 -7.62
CA ALA A 96 -8.32 -7.09 -8.59
C ALA A 96 -7.89 -8.02 -9.71
N GLY A 97 -8.69 -9.03 -10.02
CA GLY A 97 -8.45 -9.96 -11.12
C GLY A 97 -9.38 -11.18 -11.07
N PHE A 98 -9.45 -11.89 -12.17
CA PHE A 98 -10.33 -13.06 -12.36
C PHE A 98 -11.80 -12.72 -12.06
N GLY A 99 -12.26 -11.52 -12.48
CA GLY A 99 -13.60 -11.02 -12.24
C GLY A 99 -13.95 -10.71 -10.80
N SER A 100 -12.98 -10.70 -9.90
CA SER A 100 -13.18 -10.47 -8.47
C SER A 100 -12.15 -9.46 -7.90
N LEU A 101 -12.61 -8.68 -6.93
CA LEU A 101 -11.76 -8.05 -5.94
C LEU A 101 -11.53 -9.05 -4.81
N TRP A 102 -10.27 -9.27 -4.47
CA TRP A 102 -9.83 -10.13 -3.38
C TRP A 102 -9.51 -9.27 -2.17
N VAL A 103 -10.19 -9.53 -1.07
CA VAL A 103 -10.15 -8.72 0.15
C VAL A 103 -9.75 -9.60 1.33
N PRO A 104 -8.49 -9.51 1.79
CA PRO A 104 -8.10 -10.10 3.06
C PRO A 104 -8.77 -9.38 4.23
N ASN A 105 -9.27 -10.13 5.22
CA ASN A 105 -9.92 -9.62 6.41
C ASN A 105 -9.16 -10.13 7.65
N CYS A 106 -8.32 -9.29 8.24
CA CYS A 106 -7.44 -9.69 9.35
C CYS A 106 -8.21 -10.00 10.64
N GLY A 107 -9.32 -9.31 10.88
CA GLY A 107 -10.08 -9.47 12.12
C GLY A 107 -10.82 -10.81 12.26
N ASP A 108 -10.99 -11.56 11.17
CA ASP A 108 -11.62 -12.89 11.19
C ASP A 108 -10.88 -13.94 10.35
N SER A 109 -9.68 -13.60 9.84
CA SER A 109 -8.82 -14.49 9.04
C SER A 109 -9.57 -15.12 7.86
N THR A 110 -10.25 -14.28 7.08
CA THR A 110 -10.97 -14.70 5.88
C THR A 110 -10.52 -13.92 4.66
N ILE A 111 -10.78 -14.48 3.48
CA ILE A 111 -10.72 -13.76 2.21
C ILE A 111 -12.13 -13.60 1.69
N THR A 112 -12.56 -12.38 1.41
CA THR A 112 -13.81 -12.11 0.71
C THR A 112 -13.54 -11.81 -0.76
N ARG A 113 -14.27 -12.45 -1.66
CA ARG A 113 -14.30 -12.14 -3.09
C ARG A 113 -15.52 -11.32 -3.41
N VAL A 114 -15.31 -10.16 -4.00
CA VAL A 114 -16.38 -9.25 -4.46
C VAL A 114 -16.34 -9.19 -5.98
N GLY A 115 -17.46 -9.41 -6.65
CA GLY A 115 -17.55 -9.32 -8.10
C GLY A 115 -17.23 -7.91 -8.60
N LEU A 116 -16.24 -7.77 -9.47
CA LEU A 116 -15.84 -6.48 -10.03
C LEU A 116 -16.99 -5.83 -10.82
N LYS A 117 -17.77 -6.62 -11.54
CA LYS A 117 -18.85 -6.13 -12.40
C LYS A 117 -20.08 -5.67 -11.61
N ASP A 118 -20.52 -6.42 -10.60
CA ASP A 118 -21.80 -6.23 -9.93
C ASP A 118 -21.69 -5.79 -8.46
N GLY A 119 -20.47 -5.78 -7.89
CA GLY A 119 -20.21 -5.39 -6.50
C GLY A 119 -20.80 -6.39 -5.48
N LYS A 120 -21.12 -7.62 -5.87
CA LYS A 120 -21.69 -8.61 -4.95
C LYS A 120 -20.61 -9.52 -4.37
N VAL A 121 -20.76 -9.88 -3.10
CA VAL A 121 -19.93 -10.91 -2.49
C VAL A 121 -20.21 -12.25 -3.19
N GLN A 122 -19.16 -12.82 -3.77
CA GLN A 122 -19.20 -14.10 -4.50
C GLN A 122 -18.82 -15.28 -3.60
N ALA A 123 -17.86 -15.05 -2.70
CA ALA A 123 -17.37 -16.05 -1.76
C ALA A 123 -16.73 -15.39 -0.54
N THR A 124 -16.75 -16.07 0.59
CA THR A 124 -15.89 -15.80 1.75
C THR A 124 -15.38 -17.13 2.27
N PHE A 125 -14.07 -17.26 2.44
CA PHE A 125 -13.44 -18.51 2.87
C PHE A 125 -12.30 -18.24 3.86
N PRO A 126 -12.03 -19.17 4.79
CA PRO A 126 -10.97 -19.00 5.78
C PRO A 126 -9.59 -19.13 5.12
N LEU A 127 -8.69 -18.23 5.47
CA LEU A 127 -7.28 -18.31 5.13
C LEU A 127 -6.49 -17.47 6.13
N THR A 128 -5.39 -18.00 6.63
CA THR A 128 -4.47 -17.25 7.48
C THR A 128 -3.86 -16.09 6.70
N ILE A 129 -3.71 -14.95 7.34
CA ILE A 129 -3.17 -13.73 6.73
C ILE A 129 -1.98 -13.30 7.57
N ALA A 130 -0.83 -13.09 6.94
CA ALA A 130 0.34 -12.55 7.61
C ALA A 130 0.07 -11.15 8.15
N ASP A 131 0.69 -10.80 9.28
CA ASP A 131 0.78 -9.42 9.74
C ASP A 131 1.73 -8.63 8.82
N SER A 132 1.20 -8.21 7.68
CA SER A 132 1.92 -7.55 6.59
C SER A 132 1.03 -6.52 5.91
N GLU A 133 1.63 -5.68 5.08
CA GLU A 133 0.93 -4.69 4.26
C GLU A 133 1.34 -4.86 2.80
N GLY A 134 0.36 -4.87 1.88
CA GLY A 134 0.60 -5.17 0.48
C GLY A 134 0.97 -6.63 0.22
N GLY A 135 0.61 -7.54 1.14
CA GLY A 135 0.93 -8.96 1.10
C GLY A 135 0.14 -9.79 0.10
N VAL A 136 -0.53 -9.16 -0.89
CA VAL A 136 -1.39 -9.83 -1.87
C VAL A 136 -1.13 -9.37 -3.29
N ALA A 137 -1.30 -10.29 -4.25
CA ALA A 137 -1.27 -9.99 -5.67
C ALA A 137 -2.16 -10.96 -6.45
N VAL A 138 -2.57 -10.55 -7.66
CA VAL A 138 -3.22 -11.43 -8.64
C VAL A 138 -2.36 -11.52 -9.90
N GLY A 139 -2.29 -12.68 -10.47
CA GLY A 139 -1.56 -12.91 -11.70
C GLY A 139 -1.17 -14.37 -11.89
N ALA A 140 -0.71 -14.72 -13.07
CA ALA A 140 -0.34 -16.10 -13.43
C ALA A 140 -1.46 -17.13 -13.14
N GLY A 141 -2.73 -16.75 -13.37
CA GLY A 141 -3.86 -17.62 -13.12
C GLY A 141 -4.18 -17.87 -11.63
N SER A 142 -3.68 -17.06 -10.72
CA SER A 142 -3.84 -17.31 -9.28
C SER A 142 -3.90 -16.01 -8.45
N PHE A 143 -4.49 -16.12 -7.27
CA PHE A 143 -4.34 -15.14 -6.20
C PHE A 143 -3.18 -15.59 -5.30
N TRP A 144 -2.32 -14.65 -4.93
CA TRP A 144 -1.12 -14.86 -4.13
C TRP A 144 -1.23 -14.07 -2.85
N ILE A 145 -0.89 -14.68 -1.71
CA ILE A 145 -0.98 -14.06 -0.40
C ILE A 145 0.09 -14.58 0.56
N LEU A 146 0.65 -13.69 1.36
CA LEU A 146 1.48 -14.07 2.50
C LEU A 146 0.57 -14.53 3.64
N THR A 147 0.83 -15.73 4.19
CA THR A 147 -0.02 -16.35 5.21
C THR A 147 0.59 -16.33 6.60
N ASP A 148 1.89 -16.09 6.72
CA ASP A 148 2.58 -15.93 8.00
C ASP A 148 3.82 -15.03 7.90
N THR A 149 4.36 -14.64 9.05
CA THR A 149 5.57 -13.80 9.16
C THR A 149 6.87 -14.59 9.00
N HIS A 150 6.82 -15.92 8.99
CA HIS A 150 8.00 -16.76 8.79
C HIS A 150 8.39 -16.89 7.31
N GLY A 151 7.49 -16.49 6.43
CA GLY A 151 7.75 -16.42 4.99
C GLY A 151 7.04 -17.51 4.20
N THR A 152 5.73 -17.66 4.37
CA THR A 152 4.92 -18.54 3.52
C THR A 152 4.09 -17.70 2.55
N LEU A 153 4.34 -17.89 1.24
CA LEU A 153 3.54 -17.36 0.15
C LEU A 153 2.60 -18.45 -0.35
N ALA A 154 1.31 -18.28 -0.14
CA ALA A 154 0.30 -19.20 -0.65
C ALA A 154 -0.15 -18.79 -2.06
N ARG A 155 -0.31 -19.78 -2.93
CA ARG A 155 -0.94 -19.69 -4.23
C ARG A 155 -2.36 -20.25 -4.15
N VAL A 156 -3.36 -19.44 -4.46
CA VAL A 156 -4.78 -19.80 -4.37
C VAL A 156 -5.37 -19.87 -5.77
N ASP A 157 -6.04 -20.97 -6.06
CA ASP A 157 -6.77 -21.17 -7.30
C ASP A 157 -8.08 -20.35 -7.27
N PRO A 158 -8.31 -19.45 -8.25
CA PRO A 158 -9.46 -18.56 -8.25
C PRO A 158 -10.80 -19.25 -8.53
N ASP A 159 -10.79 -20.43 -9.12
CA ASP A 159 -12.03 -21.16 -9.42
C ASP A 159 -12.54 -21.94 -8.22
N THR A 160 -11.61 -22.50 -7.43
CA THR A 160 -11.93 -23.36 -6.28
C THR A 160 -11.78 -22.69 -4.92
N ASN A 161 -11.13 -21.51 -4.85
CA ASN A 161 -10.77 -20.81 -3.61
C ASN A 161 -9.88 -21.64 -2.66
N LYS A 162 -9.09 -22.56 -3.20
CA LYS A 162 -8.21 -23.44 -2.43
C LYS A 162 -6.75 -23.08 -2.64
N VAL A 163 -5.95 -23.22 -1.57
CA VAL A 163 -4.49 -23.18 -1.67
C VAL A 163 -4.02 -24.38 -2.49
N VAL A 164 -3.31 -24.14 -3.56
CA VAL A 164 -2.77 -25.17 -4.48
C VAL A 164 -1.25 -25.30 -4.38
N ALA A 165 -0.58 -24.33 -3.78
CA ALA A 165 0.84 -24.41 -3.44
C ALA A 165 1.17 -23.45 -2.30
N GLU A 166 2.18 -23.81 -1.51
CA GLU A 166 2.83 -22.97 -0.51
C GLU A 166 4.32 -22.89 -0.86
N ILE A 167 4.82 -21.67 -0.93
CA ILE A 167 6.20 -21.38 -1.31
C ILE A 167 6.91 -20.71 -0.15
N TYR A 168 8.03 -21.29 0.29
CA TYR A 168 8.85 -20.69 1.33
C TYR A 168 9.69 -19.55 0.74
N VAL A 169 9.46 -18.36 1.26
CA VAL A 169 10.19 -17.12 0.97
C VAL A 169 10.92 -16.67 2.24
N PRO A 170 11.88 -15.74 2.17
CA PRO A 170 12.61 -15.32 3.37
C PRO A 170 11.69 -14.81 4.50
N PRO A 171 12.04 -15.04 5.79
CA PRO A 171 11.29 -14.48 6.92
C PRO A 171 11.25 -12.96 6.88
N GLY A 172 10.23 -12.37 7.49
CA GLY A 172 9.96 -10.93 7.38
C GLY A 172 9.46 -10.52 5.99
N SER A 173 8.94 -11.47 5.19
CA SER A 173 8.27 -11.16 3.92
C SER A 173 7.05 -10.29 4.19
N PHE A 174 6.86 -9.24 3.35
CA PHE A 174 5.95 -8.15 3.70
C PHE A 174 4.98 -7.75 2.59
N ALA A 175 5.45 -7.55 1.37
CA ALA A 175 4.61 -7.17 0.24
C ALA A 175 4.87 -8.08 -0.97
N VAL A 176 3.81 -8.24 -1.79
CA VAL A 176 3.81 -9.10 -2.98
C VAL A 176 3.37 -8.28 -4.18
N ALA A 177 4.04 -8.44 -5.31
CA ALA A 177 3.62 -7.90 -6.59
C ALA A 177 3.76 -8.95 -7.69
N PHE A 178 2.90 -8.86 -8.70
CA PHE A 178 2.99 -9.67 -9.92
C PHE A 178 3.31 -8.77 -11.11
N GLY A 179 4.20 -9.22 -11.97
CA GLY A 179 4.53 -8.57 -13.24
C GLY A 179 5.86 -9.05 -13.76
N GLU A 180 6.17 -8.68 -14.99
CA GLU A 180 7.42 -9.09 -15.67
C GLU A 180 7.67 -10.62 -15.62
N GLY A 181 6.56 -11.39 -15.69
CA GLY A 181 6.58 -12.85 -15.71
C GLY A 181 6.93 -13.54 -14.40
N ALA A 182 6.84 -12.86 -13.27
CA ALA A 182 7.18 -13.42 -11.96
C ALA A 182 6.32 -12.83 -10.83
N ILE A 183 6.36 -13.50 -9.67
CA ILE A 183 5.90 -12.97 -8.40
C ILE A 183 7.12 -12.44 -7.66
N TRP A 184 7.00 -11.24 -7.12
CA TRP A 184 8.04 -10.53 -6.41
C TRP A 184 7.62 -10.31 -4.96
N VAL A 185 8.49 -10.68 -4.01
CA VAL A 185 8.20 -10.63 -2.58
C VAL A 185 9.31 -9.89 -1.86
N THR A 186 8.98 -8.86 -1.10
CA THR A 186 9.96 -8.15 -0.24
C THR A 186 10.18 -8.92 1.07
N SER A 187 11.39 -8.82 1.63
CA SER A 187 11.66 -9.21 3.02
C SER A 187 12.33 -8.06 3.77
N THR A 188 11.62 -7.52 4.73
CA THR A 188 12.08 -6.39 5.56
C THR A 188 13.23 -6.78 6.48
N GLU A 189 13.29 -8.04 6.92
CA GLU A 189 14.36 -8.56 7.79
C GLU A 189 15.64 -8.84 7.02
N ARG A 190 15.54 -9.37 5.80
CA ARG A 190 16.68 -9.77 4.99
C ARG A 190 17.16 -8.69 4.03
N SER A 191 16.39 -7.61 3.86
CA SER A 191 16.67 -6.54 2.89
C SER A 191 16.86 -7.09 1.48
N VAL A 192 15.96 -7.97 1.06
CA VAL A 192 15.94 -8.58 -0.27
C VAL A 192 14.57 -8.50 -0.91
N VAL A 193 14.56 -8.61 -2.23
CA VAL A 193 13.38 -8.96 -3.03
C VAL A 193 13.60 -10.36 -3.59
N THR A 194 12.63 -11.25 -3.34
CA THR A 194 12.63 -12.62 -3.84
C THR A 194 11.80 -12.69 -5.12
N ARG A 195 12.37 -13.27 -6.18
CA ARG A 195 11.65 -13.60 -7.41
C ARG A 195 11.20 -15.05 -7.35
N VAL A 196 9.91 -15.28 -7.55
CA VAL A 196 9.29 -16.61 -7.61
C VAL A 196 8.76 -16.85 -9.02
N ASN A 197 9.11 -18.01 -9.58
CA ASN A 197 8.63 -18.43 -10.90
C ASN A 197 7.13 -18.74 -10.82
N GLN A 198 6.37 -18.08 -11.68
CA GLN A 198 4.91 -18.17 -11.72
C GLN A 198 4.36 -19.54 -12.14
N TYR A 199 5.18 -20.37 -12.79
CA TYR A 199 4.76 -21.68 -13.30
C TYR A 199 5.24 -22.84 -12.42
N THR A 200 6.49 -22.77 -11.97
CA THR A 200 7.13 -23.85 -11.20
C THR A 200 6.97 -23.69 -9.70
N ASN A 201 6.56 -22.51 -9.22
CA ASN A 201 6.49 -22.14 -7.79
C ASN A 201 7.86 -22.16 -7.10
N LEU A 202 8.96 -22.08 -7.84
CA LEU A 202 10.32 -22.09 -7.28
C LEU A 202 10.85 -20.66 -7.12
N VAL A 203 11.61 -20.44 -6.06
CA VAL A 203 12.42 -19.23 -5.90
C VAL A 203 13.56 -19.26 -6.92
N GLU A 204 13.61 -18.24 -7.78
CA GLU A 204 14.65 -18.12 -8.84
C GLU A 204 15.78 -17.19 -8.45
N ALA A 205 15.49 -16.15 -7.65
CA ALA A 205 16.49 -15.19 -7.23
C ALA A 205 16.14 -14.57 -5.88
N SER A 206 17.19 -14.21 -5.15
CA SER A 206 17.11 -13.33 -3.96
C SER A 206 18.01 -12.13 -4.24
N ILE A 207 17.42 -10.96 -4.36
CA ILE A 207 18.05 -9.75 -4.88
C ILE A 207 18.22 -8.77 -3.71
N PRO A 208 19.47 -8.47 -3.29
CA PRO A 208 19.74 -7.48 -2.28
C PRO A 208 19.25 -6.09 -2.74
N VAL A 209 18.54 -5.39 -1.85
CA VAL A 209 18.01 -4.03 -2.06
C VAL A 209 18.35 -3.14 -0.86
N GLY A 210 17.85 -1.91 -0.83
CA GLY A 210 18.03 -1.04 0.33
C GLY A 210 17.36 -1.61 1.61
N PRO A 211 17.67 -1.04 2.80
CA PRO A 211 17.26 -1.61 4.07
C PRO A 211 15.75 -1.50 4.31
N LYS A 212 15.16 -2.54 4.90
CA LYS A 212 13.72 -2.66 5.19
C LYS A 212 12.82 -2.37 3.98
N PRO A 213 12.95 -3.12 2.88
CA PRO A 213 12.06 -2.99 1.73
C PRO A 213 10.64 -3.43 2.15
N ARG A 214 9.73 -2.47 2.24
CA ARG A 214 8.39 -2.74 2.75
C ARG A 214 7.36 -2.89 1.65
N PHE A 215 7.36 -2.02 0.66
CA PHE A 215 6.40 -2.04 -0.42
C PHE A 215 7.07 -2.26 -1.77
N ILE A 216 6.32 -2.85 -2.70
CA ILE A 216 6.82 -3.24 -4.01
C ILE A 216 5.76 -3.00 -5.08
N THR A 217 6.19 -2.59 -6.25
CA THR A 217 5.33 -2.45 -7.43
C THR A 217 6.09 -2.87 -8.69
N VAL A 218 5.35 -3.27 -9.71
CA VAL A 218 5.90 -3.63 -11.03
C VAL A 218 5.25 -2.76 -12.08
N GLY A 219 6.05 -2.15 -12.93
CA GLY A 219 5.61 -1.28 -14.01
C GLY A 219 6.68 -0.28 -14.41
N GLU A 220 6.40 0.56 -15.37
CA GLU A 220 7.33 1.60 -15.84
C GLU A 220 8.75 1.07 -16.11
N GLY A 221 8.83 -0.16 -16.67
CA GLY A 221 10.08 -0.80 -17.07
C GLY A 221 10.95 -1.28 -15.90
N GLY A 222 10.38 -1.63 -14.77
CA GLY A 222 11.11 -2.15 -13.62
C GLY A 222 10.25 -2.77 -12.54
N VAL A 223 10.92 -3.37 -11.56
CA VAL A 223 10.37 -3.74 -10.26
C VAL A 223 10.93 -2.77 -9.24
N TRP A 224 10.06 -2.12 -8.48
CA TRP A 224 10.44 -1.01 -7.62
C TRP A 224 10.06 -1.31 -6.19
N THR A 225 10.98 -1.11 -5.24
CA THR A 225 10.70 -1.30 -3.82
C THR A 225 11.04 -0.07 -3.01
N LEU A 226 10.13 0.32 -2.11
CA LEU A 226 10.33 1.38 -1.14
C LEU A 226 11.06 0.82 0.08
N ASN A 227 12.29 1.28 0.29
CA ASN A 227 13.16 0.87 1.38
C ASN A 227 13.00 1.86 2.54
N GLN A 228 12.18 1.51 3.52
CA GLN A 228 11.84 2.43 4.62
C GLN A 228 12.98 2.63 5.63
N GLY A 229 14.01 1.77 5.61
CA GLY A 229 15.14 1.88 6.53
C GLY A 229 15.98 3.15 6.30
N ASP A 230 16.17 3.53 5.05
CA ASP A 230 16.96 4.70 4.66
C ASP A 230 16.18 5.72 3.80
N GLY A 231 14.94 5.42 3.44
CA GLY A 231 14.12 6.30 2.59
C GLY A 231 14.56 6.29 1.13
N SER A 232 15.06 5.17 0.64
CA SER A 232 15.39 4.98 -0.77
C SER A 232 14.35 4.15 -1.52
N VAL A 233 14.40 4.21 -2.84
CA VAL A 233 13.69 3.31 -3.75
C VAL A 233 14.73 2.54 -4.56
N SER A 234 14.68 1.20 -4.54
CA SER A 234 15.49 0.37 -5.42
C SER A 234 14.70 0.02 -6.69
N ARG A 235 15.30 0.23 -7.85
CA ARG A 235 14.82 -0.27 -9.14
C ARG A 235 15.55 -1.55 -9.48
N ILE A 236 14.82 -2.63 -9.71
CA ILE A 236 15.35 -3.93 -10.14
C ILE A 236 15.04 -4.09 -11.62
N ASP A 237 16.04 -4.50 -12.39
CA ASP A 237 15.88 -4.97 -13.76
C ASP A 237 15.39 -6.43 -13.75
N PRO A 238 14.16 -6.72 -14.21
CA PRO A 238 13.57 -8.06 -14.15
C PRO A 238 14.25 -9.07 -15.08
N LYS A 239 15.04 -8.61 -16.06
CA LYS A 239 15.76 -9.49 -16.98
C LYS A 239 17.08 -10.00 -16.39
N THR A 240 17.74 -9.16 -15.60
CA THR A 240 19.04 -9.47 -15.01
C THR A 240 18.98 -9.87 -13.56
N ASN A 241 17.84 -9.64 -12.88
CA ASN A 241 17.66 -9.82 -11.43
C ASN A 241 18.67 -9.00 -10.61
N LYS A 242 18.96 -7.77 -11.05
CA LYS A 242 19.91 -6.86 -10.37
C LYS A 242 19.28 -5.51 -10.13
N VAL A 243 19.69 -4.85 -9.04
CA VAL A 243 19.37 -3.44 -8.82
C VAL A 243 20.08 -2.61 -9.88
N SER A 244 19.30 -1.89 -10.68
CA SER A 244 19.80 -0.99 -11.74
C SER A 244 19.90 0.47 -11.28
N ALA A 245 19.17 0.85 -10.24
CA ALA A 245 19.27 2.17 -9.62
C ALA A 245 18.81 2.13 -8.16
N THR A 246 19.38 3.01 -7.34
CA THR A 246 18.92 3.35 -5.99
C THR A 246 18.66 4.85 -5.95
N ILE A 247 17.44 5.23 -5.59
CA ILE A 247 16.92 6.61 -5.67
C ILE A 247 16.61 7.07 -4.25
N ASP A 248 17.25 8.15 -3.82
CA ASP A 248 16.99 8.76 -2.52
C ASP A 248 15.69 9.57 -2.58
N VAL A 249 14.68 9.18 -1.81
CA VAL A 249 13.44 9.95 -1.58
C VAL A 249 13.49 10.74 -0.27
N GLY A 250 14.56 10.61 0.52
CA GLY A 250 14.84 11.44 1.67
C GLY A 250 13.87 11.27 2.85
N VAL A 251 13.10 10.19 2.92
CA VAL A 251 12.05 10.03 3.93
C VAL A 251 12.09 8.63 4.53
N PRO A 252 13.07 8.34 5.41
CA PRO A 252 13.11 7.06 6.13
C PRO A 252 11.97 6.94 7.14
N GLY A 253 11.61 5.69 7.47
CA GLY A 253 10.63 5.36 8.50
C GLY A 253 9.30 4.82 7.97
N GLY A 254 8.37 4.52 8.88
CA GLY A 254 7.13 3.83 8.58
C GLY A 254 6.07 4.66 7.83
N GLY A 255 5.08 3.98 7.29
CA GLY A 255 3.96 4.55 6.54
C GLY A 255 4.23 4.70 5.04
N GLY A 256 3.20 4.97 4.30
CA GLY A 256 3.27 5.19 2.85
C GLY A 256 3.18 3.92 2.01
N GLU A 257 3.35 4.10 0.72
CA GLU A 257 3.25 3.05 -0.29
C GLU A 257 4.04 3.42 -1.56
N ILE A 258 4.08 2.51 -2.54
CA ILE A 258 4.68 2.72 -3.86
C ILE A 258 3.76 2.16 -4.96
N SER A 259 3.61 2.91 -6.07
CA SER A 259 2.86 2.48 -7.25
C SER A 259 3.55 2.94 -8.53
N ALA A 260 3.71 2.04 -9.50
CA ALA A 260 4.20 2.37 -10.84
C ALA A 260 3.02 2.44 -11.81
N GLY A 261 2.95 3.49 -12.60
CA GLY A 261 1.91 3.70 -13.60
C GLY A 261 1.81 5.16 -14.00
N GLU A 262 1.09 5.42 -15.09
CA GLU A 262 0.87 6.77 -15.62
C GLU A 262 2.18 7.53 -15.89
N GLY A 263 3.19 6.81 -16.42
CA GLY A 263 4.48 7.36 -16.82
C GLY A 263 5.40 7.72 -15.65
N SER A 264 5.10 7.27 -14.43
CA SER A 264 5.87 7.64 -13.24
C SER A 264 5.85 6.53 -12.19
N VAL A 265 6.77 6.62 -11.24
CA VAL A 265 6.71 5.85 -9.98
C VAL A 265 6.34 6.81 -8.85
N TRP A 266 5.27 6.48 -8.16
CA TRP A 266 4.66 7.29 -7.13
C TRP A 266 4.95 6.70 -5.75
N VAL A 267 5.39 7.53 -4.82
CA VAL A 267 5.72 7.12 -3.45
C VAL A 267 4.98 8.03 -2.48
N THR A 268 4.39 7.45 -1.47
CA THR A 268 3.84 8.19 -0.34
C THR A 268 4.66 7.95 0.92
N ALA A 269 4.69 8.92 1.79
CA ALA A 269 5.23 8.83 3.15
C ALA A 269 4.56 9.88 4.02
N MET A 270 4.57 9.70 5.34
CA MET A 270 4.07 10.71 6.28
C MET A 270 4.82 12.03 6.06
N GLU A 271 4.13 13.18 6.03
CA GLU A 271 4.67 14.52 5.75
C GLU A 271 5.07 14.79 4.29
N TYR A 272 5.17 13.74 3.47
CA TYR A 272 5.39 13.80 2.03
C TYR A 272 4.35 12.93 1.32
N PRO A 273 3.10 13.38 1.28
CA PRO A 273 1.96 12.58 0.84
C PRO A 273 2.04 12.12 -0.60
N LEU A 274 2.90 12.73 -1.42
CA LEU A 274 3.13 12.28 -2.79
C LEU A 274 4.53 12.70 -3.26
N THR A 275 5.30 11.70 -3.70
CA THR A 275 6.59 11.90 -4.37
C THR A 275 6.53 11.23 -5.74
N ARG A 276 6.93 11.95 -6.78
CA ARG A 276 6.99 11.47 -8.16
C ARG A 276 8.42 11.22 -8.58
N ILE A 277 8.69 10.00 -9.05
CA ILE A 277 9.97 9.59 -9.64
C ILE A 277 9.76 9.44 -11.15
N ASP A 278 10.66 10.02 -11.93
CA ASP A 278 10.74 9.79 -13.39
C ASP A 278 11.52 8.48 -13.65
N PRO A 279 10.87 7.45 -14.22
CA PRO A 279 11.50 6.16 -14.47
C PRO A 279 12.55 6.19 -15.58
N SER A 280 12.56 7.22 -16.44
CA SER A 280 13.54 7.38 -17.50
C SER A 280 14.89 7.89 -17.00
N THR A 281 14.85 8.75 -15.98
CA THR A 281 16.05 9.37 -15.38
C THR A 281 16.41 8.80 -14.01
N ASN A 282 15.54 7.99 -13.39
CA ASN A 282 15.67 7.50 -12.03
C ASN A 282 15.86 8.64 -11.00
N ARG A 283 15.11 9.73 -11.14
CA ARG A 283 15.19 10.90 -10.26
C ARG A 283 13.84 11.28 -9.70
N VAL A 284 13.85 11.75 -8.44
CA VAL A 284 12.70 12.45 -7.89
C VAL A 284 12.55 13.79 -8.62
N VAL A 285 11.39 14.00 -9.25
CA VAL A 285 11.09 15.21 -10.04
C VAL A 285 10.08 16.13 -9.35
N GLN A 286 9.27 15.59 -8.45
CA GLN A 286 8.35 16.35 -7.58
C GLN A 286 8.21 15.65 -6.25
N GLN A 287 8.15 16.41 -5.17
CA GLN A 287 7.84 15.92 -3.83
C GLN A 287 6.92 16.90 -3.13
N PHE A 288 5.68 16.49 -2.91
CA PHE A 288 4.66 17.30 -2.24
C PHE A 288 4.83 17.14 -0.71
N ALA A 289 4.95 18.27 -0.01
CA ALA A 289 5.18 18.32 1.43
C ALA A 289 3.99 18.94 2.16
N GLY A 290 3.56 18.33 3.25
CA GLY A 290 2.44 18.76 4.07
C GLY A 290 1.63 17.58 4.60
N ASP A 291 0.40 17.85 5.03
CA ASP A 291 -0.51 16.84 5.54
C ASP A 291 -1.24 16.11 4.42
N GLY A 292 -1.58 14.86 4.66
CA GLY A 292 -2.39 14.01 3.78
C GLY A 292 -1.59 12.84 3.22
N GLY A 293 -2.25 12.07 2.35
CA GLY A 293 -1.69 10.92 1.65
C GLY A 293 -1.29 9.76 2.56
N ASP A 294 -1.61 8.56 2.12
CA ASP A 294 -1.16 7.32 2.72
C ASP A 294 -0.94 6.29 1.62
N SER A 295 -1.98 5.61 1.14
CA SER A 295 -1.87 4.72 -0.03
C SER A 295 -1.96 5.47 -1.35
N VAL A 296 -1.22 5.00 -2.35
CA VAL A 296 -1.23 5.51 -3.72
C VAL A 296 -1.42 4.39 -4.72
N ARG A 297 -2.27 4.61 -5.74
CA ARG A 297 -2.38 3.75 -6.92
C ARG A 297 -2.45 4.59 -8.18
N ALA A 298 -1.71 4.17 -9.20
CA ALA A 298 -1.72 4.80 -10.52
C ALA A 298 -2.19 3.81 -11.57
N GLY A 299 -3.14 4.21 -12.38
CA GLY A 299 -3.69 3.40 -13.45
C GLY A 299 -4.95 4.00 -14.08
N HIS A 300 -5.25 3.58 -15.31
CA HIS A 300 -6.43 3.99 -16.08
C HIS A 300 -6.57 5.52 -16.24
N GLY A 301 -5.43 6.22 -16.40
CA GLY A 301 -5.37 7.66 -16.60
C GLY A 301 -5.39 8.49 -15.33
N TRP A 302 -5.31 7.89 -14.16
CA TRP A 302 -5.45 8.57 -12.88
C TRP A 302 -4.39 8.16 -11.86
N VAL A 303 -4.11 9.06 -10.93
CA VAL A 303 -3.40 8.79 -9.68
C VAL A 303 -4.40 8.95 -8.53
N TRP A 304 -4.55 7.91 -7.74
CA TRP A 304 -5.44 7.86 -6.59
C TRP A 304 -4.63 7.93 -5.31
N LEU A 305 -5.11 8.73 -4.36
CA LEU A 305 -4.41 9.00 -3.11
C LEU A 305 -5.40 8.94 -1.94
N THR A 306 -5.18 8.04 -0.98
CA THR A 306 -5.98 8.00 0.23
C THR A 306 -5.50 9.04 1.24
N HIS A 307 -6.43 9.54 2.03
CA HIS A 307 -6.18 10.38 3.19
C HIS A 307 -6.76 9.67 4.41
N LEU A 308 -6.02 8.71 4.94
CA LEU A 308 -6.43 7.79 6.00
C LEU A 308 -7.10 8.50 7.18
N ARG A 309 -6.52 9.60 7.66
CA ARG A 309 -6.97 10.33 8.86
C ARG A 309 -8.25 11.14 8.64
N THR A 310 -8.52 11.56 7.42
CA THR A 310 -9.68 12.41 7.11
C THR A 310 -10.80 11.67 6.40
N GLY A 311 -10.58 10.40 6.07
CA GLY A 311 -11.57 9.56 5.41
C GLY A 311 -11.84 9.93 3.96
N LEU A 312 -10.86 10.55 3.29
CA LEU A 312 -10.99 11.01 1.90
C LEU A 312 -10.17 10.14 0.96
N VAL A 313 -10.62 10.07 -0.28
CA VAL A 313 -9.81 9.58 -1.41
C VAL A 313 -9.82 10.64 -2.50
N TRP A 314 -8.63 11.00 -2.98
CA TRP A 314 -8.45 11.92 -4.08
C TRP A 314 -8.19 11.18 -5.38
N ARG A 315 -8.79 11.68 -6.46
CA ARG A 315 -8.44 11.33 -7.83
C ARG A 315 -7.71 12.51 -8.46
N LEU A 316 -6.57 12.26 -9.10
CA LEU A 316 -5.65 13.26 -9.61
C LEU A 316 -5.29 12.93 -11.08
N ASP A 317 -5.37 13.90 -11.97
CA ASP A 317 -4.83 13.78 -13.33
C ASP A 317 -3.28 13.90 -13.28
N PRO A 318 -2.53 12.87 -13.72
CA PRO A 318 -1.08 12.89 -13.69
C PRO A 318 -0.47 14.08 -14.43
N ARG A 319 -1.11 14.58 -15.49
CA ARG A 319 -0.65 15.75 -16.24
C ARG A 319 -0.79 17.04 -15.42
N ARG A 320 -1.83 17.14 -14.59
CA ARG A 320 -2.01 18.28 -13.68
C ARG A 320 -1.03 18.24 -12.52
N ILE A 321 -0.73 17.04 -12.01
CA ILE A 321 0.36 16.87 -11.04
C ILE A 321 1.67 17.37 -11.66
N GLU A 322 2.00 16.91 -12.87
CA GLU A 322 3.22 17.30 -13.57
C GLU A 322 3.34 18.81 -13.82
N ALA A 323 2.23 19.48 -14.12
CA ALA A 323 2.17 20.92 -14.35
C ALA A 323 2.29 21.75 -13.05
N THR A 324 2.11 21.14 -11.86
CA THR A 324 2.16 21.85 -10.57
C THR A 324 3.61 22.23 -10.22
N ARG A 325 3.82 23.52 -9.83
CA ARG A 325 5.14 24.08 -9.48
C ARG A 325 5.11 24.79 -8.12
#